data_ea6d2d9b84a08180767423bd248cc2fd
#
_entry.id   ea6d2d9b84a08180767423bd248cc2fd
#
_cell.length_a   1.000
_cell.length_b   1.000
_cell.length_c   1.000
_cell.angle_alpha   90.00
_cell.angle_beta   90.00
_cell.angle_gamma   90.00
#
_symmetry.space_group_name_H-M   'P 1'
#
loop_
_entity.id
_entity.type
_entity.pdbx_description
1 polymer ?
#
loop_
_entity_poly.entity_id
_entity_poly.type
_entity_poly.pdbx_seq_one_letter_code
_entity_poly.pdbx_strand_id
1 'polypeptide(L)'
;PPPPPPPPTFSSRRRHTRCSRWSRGLGDVYKRQPLVQGFIRVPYNDLEAIRKVAANSQSVAAILLEPIQGEGGINIPDDGYLDGIRSICDDNNWLMILDEIQTGMGRTGKWFACQHSNACPDVITLAKALGNGVPVGACMARGNAADMMQPGSHGTTFGGNPLACRAALAVVDSLEQQQCVSNAASQGEHLLAGFTRALEGIEGVHEIRGQGLMIGIELDRPCAELVQQALTQGLLINVTAERVIRLLPPLILTDKQADMIIEQVSTLIREFLV
;
A
#
# COMPACT_ATOMS: atom_id res chain seq x y z
N PRO A 1 21.63 48.51 -26.20
CA PRO A 1 20.81 47.30 -26.15
C PRO A 1 19.63 47.52 -25.23
N PRO A 2 18.41 47.00 -25.55
CA PRO A 2 17.27 47.11 -24.67
C PRO A 2 17.54 46.33 -23.37
N PRO A 3 16.97 46.78 -22.23
CA PRO A 3 17.15 46.09 -20.97
C PRO A 3 16.59 44.66 -21.06
N PRO A 4 17.17 43.68 -20.32
CA PRO A 4 16.67 42.33 -20.33
C PRO A 4 15.21 42.27 -19.82
N PRO A 5 14.37 41.34 -20.33
CA PRO A 5 13.01 41.21 -19.87
C PRO A 5 12.97 40.88 -18.36
N PRO A 6 11.98 41.39 -17.63
CA PRO A 6 11.87 41.08 -16.21
C PRO A 6 11.71 39.56 -15.99
N PRO A 7 12.27 39.01 -14.90
CA PRO A 7 12.12 37.59 -14.61
C PRO A 7 10.61 37.23 -14.49
N PRO A 8 10.21 36.00 -14.88
CA PRO A 8 8.83 35.60 -14.81
C PRO A 8 8.36 35.74 -13.37
N THR A 9 7.31 36.53 -13.16
CA THR A 9 6.63 36.63 -11.88
C THR A 9 5.99 35.29 -11.57
N PHE A 10 6.61 34.51 -10.68
CA PHE A 10 5.97 33.34 -10.10
C PHE A 10 4.75 33.83 -9.33
N SER A 11 3.58 33.74 -9.94
CA SER A 11 2.31 33.93 -9.28
C SER A 11 2.16 32.87 -8.18
N SER A 12 2.40 33.25 -6.94
CA SER A 12 2.21 32.41 -5.75
C SER A 12 0.73 32.18 -5.41
N ARG A 13 -0.16 32.36 -6.37
CA ARG A 13 -1.54 31.90 -6.27
C ARG A 13 -1.66 30.42 -6.60
N ARG A 14 -0.89 29.56 -5.92
CA ARG A 14 -1.39 28.23 -5.60
C ARG A 14 -2.54 28.48 -4.61
N ARG A 15 -3.75 28.52 -5.13
CA ARG A 15 -4.92 28.25 -4.29
C ARG A 15 -4.63 26.88 -3.67
N HIS A 16 -4.29 26.88 -2.38
CA HIS A 16 -4.48 25.70 -1.57
C HIS A 16 -5.99 25.42 -1.62
N THR A 17 -6.43 24.70 -2.64
CA THR A 17 -7.67 23.98 -2.55
C THR A 17 -7.47 23.06 -1.37
N ARG A 18 -8.11 23.41 -0.25
CA ARG A 18 -8.24 22.52 0.90
C ARG A 18 -8.58 21.16 0.32
N CYS A 19 -7.67 20.19 0.50
CA CYS A 19 -7.97 18.81 0.22
C CYS A 19 -9.28 18.53 0.96
N SER A 20 -10.37 18.35 0.21
CA SER A 20 -11.61 17.90 0.83
C SER A 20 -11.24 16.59 1.52
N ARG A 21 -11.73 16.38 2.73
CA ARG A 21 -11.39 15.26 3.65
C ARG A 21 -11.62 13.86 3.06
N TRP A 22 -11.85 13.75 1.78
CA TRP A 22 -12.16 12.52 1.06
C TRP A 22 -11.27 12.45 -0.16
N SER A 23 -10.24 11.62 -0.10
CA SER A 23 -9.59 11.12 -1.31
C SER A 23 -10.62 10.28 -2.05
N ARG A 24 -11.25 10.87 -3.04
CA ARG A 24 -12.21 10.17 -3.91
C ARG A 24 -11.42 9.67 -5.11
N GLY A 25 -10.90 8.46 -5.03
CA GLY A 25 -10.29 7.68 -6.08
C GLY A 25 -10.06 8.37 -7.44
N LEU A 26 -10.89 8.10 -8.42
CA LEU A 26 -10.80 8.67 -9.78
C LEU A 26 -10.85 10.22 -9.83
N GLY A 27 -11.54 10.88 -8.89
CA GLY A 27 -11.60 12.35 -8.83
C GLY A 27 -10.26 13.02 -8.57
N ASP A 28 -9.36 12.40 -7.81
CA ASP A 28 -8.01 12.91 -7.57
C ASP A 28 -7.09 12.72 -8.78
N VAL A 29 -7.33 11.70 -9.60
CA VAL A 29 -6.61 11.48 -10.86
C VAL A 29 -6.89 12.64 -11.83
N TYR A 30 -8.12 13.10 -11.96
CA TYR A 30 -8.46 14.25 -12.81
C TYR A 30 -7.79 15.56 -12.36
N LYS A 31 -7.57 15.73 -11.05
CA LYS A 31 -6.92 16.93 -10.49
C LYS A 31 -5.40 16.97 -10.68
N ARG A 32 -4.80 15.82 -11.04
CA ARG A 32 -3.33 15.66 -11.18
C ARG A 32 -2.90 15.53 -12.65
N GLN A 33 -3.73 15.96 -13.58
CA GLN A 33 -3.39 15.91 -15.00
C GLN A 33 -2.52 17.11 -15.42
N PRO A 34 -1.66 16.94 -16.45
CA PRO A 34 -1.44 15.71 -17.20
C PRO A 34 -0.65 14.68 -16.39
N LEU A 35 -0.99 13.39 -16.58
CA LEU A 35 -0.23 12.29 -15.98
C LEU A 35 1.13 12.17 -16.67
N VAL A 36 2.13 11.66 -15.93
CA VAL A 36 3.44 11.33 -16.50
C VAL A 36 3.23 10.27 -17.60
N GLN A 37 3.80 10.54 -18.78
CA GLN A 37 3.75 9.62 -19.91
C GLN A 37 4.74 8.47 -19.74
N GLY A 38 4.60 7.42 -20.56
CA GLY A 38 5.47 6.26 -20.54
C GLY A 38 4.99 5.13 -19.64
N PHE A 39 3.76 5.21 -19.11
CA PHE A 39 3.14 4.13 -18.34
C PHE A 39 2.02 3.44 -19.13
N ILE A 40 2.12 2.13 -19.25
CA ILE A 40 1.05 1.25 -19.75
C ILE A 40 0.36 0.65 -18.52
N ARG A 41 -0.93 0.88 -18.37
CA ARG A 41 -1.72 0.29 -17.27
C ARG A 41 -2.41 -0.97 -17.75
N VAL A 42 -2.34 -2.02 -16.94
CA VAL A 42 -3.02 -3.29 -17.17
C VAL A 42 -3.85 -3.62 -15.92
N PRO A 43 -4.90 -4.46 -16.05
CA PRO A 43 -5.63 -4.94 -14.88
C PRO A 43 -4.70 -5.66 -13.91
N TYR A 44 -4.95 -5.44 -12.61
CA TYR A 44 -4.23 -6.15 -11.55
C TYR A 44 -4.66 -7.62 -11.56
N ASN A 45 -3.75 -8.52 -11.20
CA ASN A 45 -3.98 -9.97 -11.20
C ASN A 45 -4.26 -10.58 -12.59
N ASP A 46 -3.80 -9.93 -13.68
CA ASP A 46 -3.97 -10.38 -15.06
C ASP A 46 -2.61 -10.55 -15.77
N LEU A 47 -2.01 -11.73 -15.65
CA LEU A 47 -0.74 -12.06 -16.32
C LEU A 47 -0.86 -12.05 -17.86
N GLU A 48 -2.04 -12.35 -18.41
CA GLU A 48 -2.25 -12.34 -19.86
C GLU A 48 -2.21 -10.92 -20.43
N ALA A 49 -2.78 -9.95 -19.71
CA ALA A 49 -2.65 -8.55 -20.09
C ALA A 49 -1.18 -8.11 -20.13
N ILE A 50 -0.36 -8.54 -19.16
CA ILE A 50 1.07 -8.24 -19.12
C ILE A 50 1.80 -8.91 -20.30
N ARG A 51 1.52 -10.19 -20.59
CA ARG A 51 2.10 -10.91 -21.74
C ARG A 51 1.75 -10.26 -23.09
N LYS A 52 0.53 -9.76 -23.22
CA LYS A 52 0.12 -9.00 -24.43
C LYS A 52 0.93 -7.71 -24.58
N VAL A 53 1.24 -7.00 -23.50
CA VAL A 53 2.13 -5.84 -23.54
C VAL A 53 3.53 -6.27 -23.95
N ALA A 54 4.07 -7.36 -23.39
CA ALA A 54 5.40 -7.88 -23.73
C ALA A 54 5.50 -8.24 -25.21
N ALA A 55 4.48 -8.88 -25.78
CA ALA A 55 4.46 -9.24 -27.19
C ALA A 55 4.37 -8.04 -28.15
N ASN A 56 3.83 -6.91 -27.72
CA ASN A 56 3.52 -5.78 -28.59
C ASN A 56 4.36 -4.51 -28.32
N SER A 57 5.21 -4.50 -27.29
CA SER A 57 6.02 -3.32 -26.92
C SER A 57 7.46 -3.73 -26.62
N GLN A 58 8.40 -3.08 -27.30
CA GLN A 58 9.83 -3.25 -27.04
C GLN A 58 10.43 -2.15 -26.15
N SER A 59 9.60 -1.19 -25.70
CA SER A 59 10.08 -0.03 -24.95
C SER A 59 9.82 -0.12 -23.44
N VAL A 60 9.25 -1.25 -22.96
CA VAL A 60 9.01 -1.46 -21.53
C VAL A 60 10.33 -1.80 -20.83
N ALA A 61 10.64 -1.09 -19.76
CA ALA A 61 11.85 -1.30 -18.97
C ALA A 61 11.56 -1.97 -17.61
N ALA A 62 10.34 -1.87 -17.10
CA ALA A 62 10.00 -2.39 -15.78
C ALA A 62 8.50 -2.62 -15.62
N ILE A 63 8.15 -3.49 -14.67
CA ILE A 63 6.80 -3.62 -14.12
C ILE A 63 6.83 -3.06 -12.70
N LEU A 64 5.93 -2.09 -12.41
CA LEU A 64 5.76 -1.49 -11.09
C LEU A 64 4.38 -1.83 -10.55
N LEU A 65 4.32 -2.43 -9.36
CA LEU A 65 3.06 -2.79 -8.71
C LEU A 65 3.19 -2.84 -7.20
N GLU A 66 2.05 -2.72 -6.49
CA GLU A 66 1.94 -3.12 -5.08
C GLU A 66 1.76 -4.65 -5.01
N PRO A 67 2.47 -5.37 -4.11
CA PRO A 67 2.23 -6.82 -3.90
C PRO A 67 0.79 -7.12 -3.43
N ILE A 68 0.22 -6.23 -2.63
CA ILE A 68 -1.19 -6.18 -2.25
C ILE A 68 -1.61 -4.73 -2.43
N GLN A 69 -2.66 -4.48 -3.18
CA GLN A 69 -3.14 -3.12 -3.39
C GLN A 69 -3.83 -2.60 -2.12
N GLY A 70 -3.26 -1.59 -1.49
CA GLY A 70 -3.78 -1.04 -0.25
C GLY A 70 -5.00 -0.14 -0.43
N GLU A 71 -4.81 1.02 -1.07
CA GLU A 71 -5.88 1.99 -1.33
C GLU A 71 -6.92 1.48 -2.34
N GLY A 72 -6.53 0.53 -3.18
CA GLY A 72 -7.40 -0.11 -4.16
C GLY A 72 -8.46 -1.05 -3.55
N GLY A 73 -8.41 -1.35 -2.25
CA GLY A 73 -9.40 -2.20 -1.58
C GLY A 73 -8.85 -3.47 -0.94
N ILE A 74 -7.59 -3.47 -0.55
CA ILE A 74 -6.91 -4.67 -0.01
C ILE A 74 -7.01 -5.84 -1.00
N ASN A 75 -6.64 -5.59 -2.26
CA ASN A 75 -6.67 -6.61 -3.28
C ASN A 75 -5.43 -7.49 -3.15
N ILE A 76 -5.64 -8.74 -2.76
CA ILE A 76 -4.61 -9.77 -2.67
C ILE A 76 -4.63 -10.51 -4.01
N PRO A 77 -3.49 -10.65 -4.70
CA PRO A 77 -3.45 -11.36 -5.95
C PRO A 77 -3.55 -12.89 -5.73
N ASP A 78 -3.91 -13.60 -6.77
CA ASP A 78 -3.91 -15.06 -6.77
C ASP A 78 -2.51 -15.63 -6.54
N ASP A 79 -2.47 -16.84 -6.01
CA ASP A 79 -1.22 -17.57 -5.83
C ASP A 79 -0.45 -17.69 -7.15
N GLY A 80 0.85 -17.40 -7.08
CA GLY A 80 1.73 -17.44 -8.26
C GLY A 80 1.69 -16.19 -9.15
N TYR A 81 0.87 -15.19 -8.87
CA TYR A 81 0.84 -13.96 -9.68
C TYR A 81 2.19 -13.23 -9.68
N LEU A 82 2.79 -13.02 -8.50
CA LEU A 82 4.11 -12.38 -8.40
C LEU A 82 5.21 -13.22 -9.05
N ASP A 83 5.15 -14.54 -8.91
CA ASP A 83 6.08 -15.47 -9.58
C ASP A 83 5.94 -15.40 -11.11
N GLY A 84 4.70 -15.29 -11.59
CA GLY A 84 4.42 -15.08 -13.01
C GLY A 84 4.95 -13.76 -13.56
N ILE A 85 4.83 -12.67 -12.77
CA ILE A 85 5.44 -11.37 -13.12
C ILE A 85 6.96 -11.48 -13.16
N ARG A 86 7.58 -12.17 -12.18
CA ARG A 86 9.03 -12.37 -12.16
C ARG A 86 9.49 -13.08 -13.44
N SER A 87 8.81 -14.16 -13.81
CA SER A 87 9.12 -14.89 -15.05
C SER A 87 9.02 -13.99 -16.30
N ILE A 88 7.94 -13.21 -16.42
CA ILE A 88 7.78 -12.29 -17.55
C ILE A 88 8.90 -11.23 -17.57
N CYS A 89 9.29 -10.71 -16.41
CA CYS A 89 10.40 -9.76 -16.32
C CYS A 89 11.72 -10.39 -16.74
N ASP A 90 12.00 -11.61 -16.32
CA ASP A 90 13.23 -12.34 -16.66
C ASP A 90 13.30 -12.62 -18.18
N ASP A 91 12.19 -13.08 -18.77
CA ASP A 91 12.10 -13.38 -20.19
C ASP A 91 12.30 -12.14 -21.10
N ASN A 92 11.98 -10.94 -20.59
CA ASN A 92 12.02 -9.71 -21.36
C ASN A 92 13.14 -8.75 -20.92
N ASN A 93 14.00 -9.12 -19.98
CA ASN A 93 14.99 -8.26 -19.34
C ASN A 93 14.39 -6.97 -18.74
N TRP A 94 13.21 -7.07 -18.14
CA TRP A 94 12.55 -6.00 -17.44
C TRP A 94 12.86 -6.04 -15.94
N LEU A 95 12.84 -4.90 -15.29
CA LEU A 95 12.94 -4.83 -13.84
C LEU A 95 11.56 -5.12 -13.20
N MET A 96 11.57 -5.91 -12.13
CA MET A 96 10.41 -6.07 -11.25
C MET A 96 10.56 -5.10 -10.07
N ILE A 97 9.67 -4.12 -9.99
CA ILE A 97 9.65 -3.09 -8.94
C ILE A 97 8.42 -3.28 -8.07
N LEU A 98 8.62 -3.54 -6.79
CA LEU A 98 7.52 -3.69 -5.84
C LEU A 98 7.40 -2.46 -4.94
N ASP A 99 6.21 -1.90 -4.90
CA ASP A 99 5.84 -0.86 -3.94
C ASP A 99 5.40 -1.51 -2.63
N GLU A 100 6.33 -1.64 -1.71
CA GLU A 100 6.12 -2.18 -0.37
C GLU A 100 5.90 -1.06 0.68
N ILE A 101 5.52 0.13 0.23
CA ILE A 101 5.30 1.29 1.11
C ILE A 101 4.21 1.00 2.16
N GLN A 102 3.19 0.23 1.80
CA GLN A 102 2.12 -0.16 2.71
C GLN A 102 2.26 -1.58 3.24
N THR A 103 2.75 -2.50 2.43
CA THR A 103 2.83 -3.94 2.72
C THR A 103 4.08 -4.35 3.48
N GLY A 104 5.16 -3.59 3.36
CA GLY A 104 6.43 -3.89 4.01
C GLY A 104 6.47 -3.60 5.51
N MET A 105 7.65 -3.74 6.09
CA MET A 105 7.92 -3.49 7.51
C MET A 105 7.07 -4.32 8.47
N GLY A 106 6.85 -5.60 8.13
CA GLY A 106 6.15 -6.55 8.99
C GLY A 106 4.63 -6.57 8.85
N ARG A 107 4.03 -5.66 8.07
CA ARG A 107 2.58 -5.48 7.99
C ARG A 107 1.82 -6.75 7.61
N THR A 108 2.34 -7.55 6.69
CA THR A 108 1.72 -8.77 6.17
C THR A 108 2.13 -10.05 6.94
N GLY A 109 2.83 -9.92 8.06
CA GLY A 109 3.36 -11.07 8.81
C GLY A 109 4.71 -11.60 8.32
N LYS A 110 5.30 -10.92 7.34
CA LYS A 110 6.70 -11.06 6.90
C LYS A 110 7.31 -9.67 6.77
N TRP A 111 8.65 -9.56 6.72
CA TRP A 111 9.31 -8.27 6.56
C TRP A 111 8.81 -7.52 5.32
N PHE A 112 8.65 -8.25 4.21
CA PHE A 112 8.12 -7.76 2.94
C PHE A 112 7.06 -8.72 2.41
N ALA A 113 6.02 -8.20 1.78
CA ALA A 113 4.94 -9.03 1.24
C ALA A 113 5.43 -9.97 0.12
N CYS A 114 6.43 -9.58 -0.65
CA CYS A 114 7.02 -10.45 -1.66
C CYS A 114 7.57 -11.77 -1.09
N GLN A 115 7.87 -11.84 0.21
CA GLN A 115 8.33 -13.06 0.87
C GLN A 115 7.23 -14.13 1.05
N HIS A 116 5.97 -13.81 0.71
CA HIS A 116 4.88 -14.79 0.63
C HIS A 116 4.88 -15.56 -0.71
N SER A 117 5.70 -15.15 -1.66
CA SER A 117 5.95 -15.83 -2.95
C SER A 117 7.44 -16.19 -3.07
N ASN A 118 7.82 -16.81 -4.20
CA ASN A 118 9.22 -17.03 -4.53
C ASN A 118 9.80 -15.88 -5.37
N ALA A 119 8.97 -14.91 -5.76
CA ALA A 119 9.39 -13.77 -6.56
C ALA A 119 10.37 -12.89 -5.80
N CYS A 120 11.57 -12.72 -6.34
CA CYS A 120 12.54 -11.79 -5.80
C CYS A 120 12.61 -10.55 -6.69
N PRO A 121 12.10 -9.39 -6.26
CA PRO A 121 12.10 -8.16 -7.05
C PRO A 121 13.51 -7.59 -7.23
N ASP A 122 13.67 -6.78 -8.27
CA ASP A 122 14.92 -6.04 -8.50
C ASP A 122 14.97 -4.75 -7.68
N VAL A 123 13.79 -4.17 -7.42
CA VAL A 123 13.66 -2.94 -6.64
C VAL A 123 12.46 -3.04 -5.68
N ILE A 124 12.64 -2.53 -4.46
CA ILE A 124 11.58 -2.38 -3.46
C ILE A 124 11.57 -0.92 -2.98
N THR A 125 10.38 -0.32 -2.90
CA THR A 125 10.22 0.99 -2.26
C THR A 125 9.56 0.85 -0.89
N LEU A 126 10.07 1.60 0.09
CA LEU A 126 9.61 1.61 1.48
C LEU A 126 9.35 3.04 1.96
N ALA A 127 8.35 3.21 2.81
CA ALA A 127 8.08 4.44 3.54
C ALA A 127 7.17 4.15 4.76
N LYS A 128 6.28 5.06 5.11
CA LYS A 128 5.24 4.92 6.17
C LYS A 128 5.81 4.32 7.47
N ALA A 129 5.58 3.01 7.68
CA ALA A 129 6.04 2.29 8.86
C ALA A 129 7.55 2.34 9.06
N LEU A 130 8.35 2.50 7.99
CA LEU A 130 9.80 2.64 8.07
C LEU A 130 10.23 3.76 9.03
N GLY A 131 9.52 4.88 9.03
CA GLY A 131 9.82 6.01 9.91
C GLY A 131 8.92 6.12 11.14
N ASN A 132 7.84 5.32 11.20
CA ASN A 132 6.83 5.32 12.26
C ASN A 132 6.39 6.75 12.68
N GLY A 133 6.07 7.58 11.68
CA GLY A 133 5.66 8.98 11.85
C GLY A 133 6.75 9.99 11.45
N VAL A 134 8.02 9.62 11.43
CA VAL A 134 9.08 10.48 10.88
C VAL A 134 9.09 10.32 9.34
N PRO A 135 9.04 11.43 8.56
CA PRO A 135 9.07 11.36 7.11
C PRO A 135 10.39 10.77 6.60
N VAL A 136 10.35 9.56 6.09
CA VAL A 136 11.48 8.86 5.48
C VAL A 136 10.96 7.85 4.45
N GLY A 137 11.69 7.68 3.37
CA GLY A 137 11.49 6.64 2.38
C GLY A 137 12.83 6.01 2.01
N ALA A 138 12.77 4.78 1.54
CA ALA A 138 13.93 4.06 1.03
C ALA A 138 13.58 3.39 -0.30
N CYS A 139 14.56 3.31 -1.17
CA CYS A 139 14.55 2.52 -2.39
C CYS A 139 15.71 1.53 -2.28
N MET A 140 15.40 0.26 -2.25
CA MET A 140 16.38 -0.82 -2.23
C MET A 140 16.43 -1.46 -3.61
N ALA A 141 17.63 -1.64 -4.15
CA ALA A 141 17.85 -2.26 -5.45
C ALA A 141 18.91 -3.35 -5.34
N ARG A 142 18.82 -4.36 -6.23
CA ARG A 142 19.80 -5.42 -6.36
C ARG A 142 20.22 -5.63 -7.81
N GLY A 143 21.34 -6.34 -8.00
CA GLY A 143 21.85 -6.68 -9.33
C GLY A 143 22.02 -5.45 -10.21
N ASN A 144 21.69 -5.55 -11.49
CA ASN A 144 21.83 -4.47 -12.44
C ASN A 144 21.09 -3.18 -12.05
N ALA A 145 19.96 -3.30 -11.33
CA ALA A 145 19.24 -2.13 -10.84
C ALA A 145 20.05 -1.33 -9.79
N ALA A 146 20.82 -2.01 -8.94
CA ALA A 146 21.69 -1.36 -7.98
C ALA A 146 22.84 -0.62 -8.66
N ASP A 147 23.39 -1.20 -9.73
CA ASP A 147 24.49 -0.60 -10.49
C ASP A 147 24.10 0.70 -11.23
N MET A 148 22.79 0.91 -11.45
CA MET A 148 22.27 2.15 -12.05
C MET A 148 22.20 3.30 -11.06
N MET A 149 22.25 3.04 -9.76
CA MET A 149 22.13 4.04 -8.69
C MET A 149 23.49 4.67 -8.37
N GLN A 150 24.02 5.42 -9.32
CA GLN A 150 25.33 6.06 -9.21
C GLN A 150 25.25 7.44 -8.54
N PRO A 151 26.37 7.92 -7.94
CA PRO A 151 26.44 9.28 -7.43
C PRO A 151 26.02 10.31 -8.48
N GLY A 152 25.09 11.20 -8.13
CA GLY A 152 24.56 12.22 -9.03
C GLY A 152 23.36 11.80 -9.89
N SER A 153 22.95 10.53 -9.86
CA SER A 153 21.76 10.07 -10.58
C SER A 153 20.46 10.63 -10.01
N HIS A 154 20.42 10.94 -8.73
CA HIS A 154 19.32 11.62 -8.05
C HIS A 154 19.84 12.42 -6.86
N GLY A 155 18.99 13.29 -6.31
CA GLY A 155 19.33 14.07 -5.12
C GLY A 155 18.11 14.59 -4.39
N THR A 156 18.28 14.85 -3.10
CA THR A 156 17.29 15.44 -2.22
C THR A 156 17.96 16.30 -1.16
N THR A 157 17.35 17.40 -0.78
CA THR A 157 17.92 18.29 0.24
C THR A 157 17.87 17.68 1.63
N PHE A 158 16.77 17.06 2.00
CA PHE A 158 16.53 16.55 3.36
C PHE A 158 16.41 15.02 3.45
N GLY A 159 16.37 14.30 2.34
CA GLY A 159 16.28 12.86 2.35
C GLY A 159 17.56 12.24 2.92
N GLY A 160 17.39 11.17 3.72
CA GLY A 160 18.51 10.48 4.35
C GLY A 160 19.21 11.29 5.46
N ASN A 161 18.56 12.31 6.03
CA ASN A 161 19.15 13.03 7.14
C ASN A 161 19.33 12.15 8.37
N PRO A 162 20.31 12.44 9.27
CA PRO A 162 20.66 11.58 10.39
C PRO A 162 19.50 11.27 11.34
N LEU A 163 18.60 12.23 11.56
CA LEU A 163 17.44 12.02 12.45
C LEU A 163 16.47 10.99 11.85
N ALA A 164 16.11 11.14 10.58
CA ALA A 164 15.21 10.22 9.90
C ALA A 164 15.82 8.81 9.77
N CYS A 165 17.11 8.70 9.46
CA CYS A 165 17.81 7.43 9.42
C CYS A 165 17.87 6.76 10.80
N ARG A 166 18.13 7.52 11.87
CA ARG A 166 18.13 6.98 13.22
C ARG A 166 16.75 6.52 13.67
N ALA A 167 15.68 7.25 13.28
CA ALA A 167 14.31 6.82 13.52
C ALA A 167 14.00 5.50 12.80
N ALA A 168 14.37 5.37 11.52
CA ALA A 168 14.19 4.15 10.76
C ALA A 168 14.94 2.95 11.38
N LEU A 169 16.19 3.13 11.83
CA LEU A 169 16.94 2.10 12.54
C LEU A 169 16.24 1.68 13.83
N ALA A 170 15.75 2.64 14.62
CA ALA A 170 15.02 2.33 15.85
C ALA A 170 13.73 1.55 15.59
N VAL A 171 13.07 1.80 14.45
CA VAL A 171 11.89 1.01 14.01
C VAL A 171 12.31 -0.43 13.71
N VAL A 172 13.35 -0.64 12.90
CA VAL A 172 13.85 -1.98 12.58
C VAL A 172 14.22 -2.75 13.84
N ASP A 173 15.01 -2.14 14.72
CA ASP A 173 15.42 -2.72 16.01
C ASP A 173 14.18 -3.11 16.85
N SER A 174 13.16 -2.23 16.91
CA SER A 174 11.94 -2.48 17.67
C SER A 174 11.10 -3.62 17.09
N LEU A 175 10.99 -3.69 15.77
CA LEU A 175 10.26 -4.77 15.09
C LEU A 175 10.88 -6.14 15.35
N GLU A 176 12.21 -6.22 15.40
CA GLU A 176 12.95 -7.44 15.73
C GLU A 176 12.81 -7.80 17.20
N GLN A 177 13.16 -6.87 18.10
CA GLN A 177 13.19 -7.11 19.54
C GLN A 177 11.83 -7.47 20.11
N GLN A 178 10.76 -6.87 19.61
CA GLN A 178 9.37 -7.10 20.04
C GLN A 178 8.67 -8.18 19.24
N GLN A 179 9.37 -8.85 18.31
CA GLN A 179 8.78 -9.89 17.44
C GLN A 179 7.51 -9.43 16.72
N CYS A 180 7.46 -8.16 16.31
CA CYS A 180 6.26 -7.57 15.72
C CYS A 180 5.82 -8.26 14.42
N VAL A 181 6.76 -8.80 13.65
CA VAL A 181 6.47 -9.49 12.39
C VAL A 181 5.70 -10.79 12.63
N SER A 182 6.14 -11.62 13.58
CA SER A 182 5.44 -12.86 13.94
C SER A 182 4.11 -12.57 14.64
N ASN A 183 4.05 -11.51 15.46
CA ASN A 183 2.79 -11.08 16.06
C ASN A 183 1.79 -10.65 14.98
N ALA A 184 2.23 -9.92 13.95
CA ALA A 184 1.35 -9.52 12.85
C ALA A 184 0.79 -10.73 12.07
N ALA A 185 1.57 -11.80 11.90
CA ALA A 185 1.09 -13.03 11.31
C ALA A 185 -0.01 -13.67 12.17
N SER A 186 0.29 -13.93 13.45
CA SER A 186 -0.64 -14.58 14.39
C SER A 186 -1.91 -13.77 14.60
N GLN A 187 -1.81 -12.46 14.84
CA GLN A 187 -2.97 -11.59 15.03
C GLN A 187 -3.79 -11.42 13.76
N GLY A 188 -3.13 -11.46 12.59
CA GLY A 188 -3.82 -11.46 11.30
C GLY A 188 -4.70 -12.68 11.10
N GLU A 189 -4.20 -13.88 11.38
CA GLU A 189 -4.97 -15.12 11.35
C GLU A 189 -6.13 -15.09 12.35
N HIS A 190 -5.88 -14.61 13.57
CA HIS A 190 -6.91 -14.47 14.61
C HIS A 190 -8.05 -13.53 14.17
N LEU A 191 -7.72 -12.36 13.64
CA LEU A 191 -8.68 -11.38 13.14
C LEU A 191 -9.49 -11.93 11.96
N LEU A 192 -8.84 -12.54 10.97
CA LEU A 192 -9.52 -13.12 9.81
C LEU A 192 -10.49 -14.23 10.23
N ALA A 193 -10.05 -15.18 11.05
CA ALA A 193 -10.91 -16.24 11.56
C ALA A 193 -12.05 -15.68 12.43
N GLY A 194 -11.78 -14.63 13.22
CA GLY A 194 -12.79 -13.97 14.05
C GLY A 194 -13.87 -13.28 13.22
N PHE A 195 -13.47 -12.50 12.22
CA PHE A 195 -14.42 -11.82 11.32
C PHE A 195 -15.21 -12.82 10.47
N THR A 196 -14.56 -13.85 9.94
CA THR A 196 -15.26 -14.91 9.18
C THR A 196 -16.38 -15.53 10.01
N ARG A 197 -16.10 -15.91 11.25
CA ARG A 197 -17.13 -16.46 12.16
C ARG A 197 -18.20 -15.44 12.54
N ALA A 198 -17.80 -14.21 12.86
CA ALA A 198 -18.71 -13.19 13.33
C ALA A 198 -19.66 -12.68 12.25
N LEU A 199 -19.24 -12.71 10.98
CA LEU A 199 -20.01 -12.20 9.84
C LEU A 199 -20.52 -13.31 8.92
N GLU A 200 -20.42 -14.58 9.36
CA GLU A 200 -20.95 -15.72 8.61
C GLU A 200 -22.47 -15.60 8.39
N GLY A 201 -22.89 -15.73 7.13
CA GLY A 201 -24.30 -15.66 6.74
C GLY A 201 -24.91 -14.25 6.81
N ILE A 202 -24.13 -13.20 7.08
CA ILE A 202 -24.64 -11.83 7.05
C ILE A 202 -24.77 -11.37 5.59
N GLU A 203 -26.00 -11.16 5.15
CA GLU A 203 -26.30 -10.63 3.82
C GLU A 203 -25.71 -9.21 3.68
N GLY A 204 -25.06 -8.94 2.54
CA GLY A 204 -24.40 -7.67 2.29
C GLY A 204 -22.88 -7.67 2.58
N VAL A 205 -22.33 -8.68 3.28
CA VAL A 205 -20.90 -8.91 3.35
C VAL A 205 -20.47 -9.71 2.13
N HIS A 206 -19.68 -9.08 1.26
CA HIS A 206 -19.27 -9.69 0.00
C HIS A 206 -18.03 -10.58 0.16
N GLU A 207 -16.98 -10.06 0.82
CA GLU A 207 -15.73 -10.77 1.01
C GLU A 207 -14.97 -10.27 2.24
N ILE A 208 -14.30 -11.19 2.92
CA ILE A 208 -13.33 -10.90 3.98
C ILE A 208 -12.00 -11.44 3.52
N ARG A 209 -11.00 -10.56 3.39
CA ARG A 209 -9.67 -10.90 2.89
C ARG A 209 -8.59 -10.19 3.67
N GLY A 210 -7.38 -10.73 3.69
CA GLY A 210 -6.27 -10.09 4.38
C GLY A 210 -5.02 -10.94 4.40
N GLN A 211 -3.90 -10.31 4.74
CA GLN A 211 -2.64 -10.97 4.98
C GLN A 211 -1.91 -10.26 6.12
N GLY A 212 -1.62 -10.99 7.19
CA GLY A 212 -1.18 -10.40 8.44
C GLY A 212 -2.17 -9.34 8.94
N LEU A 213 -1.67 -8.20 9.36
CA LEU A 213 -2.48 -7.08 9.84
C LEU A 213 -2.87 -6.08 8.74
N MET A 214 -3.11 -6.56 7.54
CA MET A 214 -3.66 -5.82 6.42
C MET A 214 -4.95 -6.51 5.98
N ILE A 215 -6.12 -6.02 6.48
CA ILE A 215 -7.41 -6.71 6.38
C ILE A 215 -8.42 -5.79 5.68
N GLY A 216 -9.20 -6.38 4.78
CA GLY A 216 -10.32 -5.77 4.08
C GLY A 216 -11.61 -6.56 4.30
N ILE A 217 -12.69 -5.87 4.63
CA ILE A 217 -14.04 -6.41 4.66
C ILE A 217 -14.85 -5.65 3.63
N GLU A 218 -15.20 -6.30 2.53
CA GLU A 218 -15.94 -5.70 1.42
C GLU A 218 -17.43 -5.89 1.61
N LEU A 219 -18.18 -4.79 1.49
CA LEU A 219 -19.63 -4.81 1.53
C LEU A 219 -20.23 -4.67 0.12
N ASP A 220 -21.48 -5.02 -0.05
CA ASP A 220 -22.22 -4.92 -1.32
C ASP A 220 -22.57 -3.47 -1.72
N ARG A 221 -22.39 -2.51 -0.80
CA ARG A 221 -22.73 -1.09 -0.95
C ARG A 221 -21.66 -0.16 -0.40
N PRO A 222 -21.66 1.12 -0.84
CA PRO A 222 -20.79 2.15 -0.25
C PRO A 222 -21.03 2.29 1.26
N CYS A 223 -19.93 2.34 2.04
CA CYS A 223 -20.01 2.30 3.50
C CYS A 223 -19.13 3.37 4.19
N ALA A 224 -18.88 4.49 3.52
CA ALA A 224 -18.01 5.54 4.05
C ALA A 224 -18.48 6.14 5.40
N GLU A 225 -19.78 6.08 5.70
CA GLU A 225 -20.35 6.56 6.95
C GLU A 225 -19.92 5.75 8.17
N LEU A 226 -19.53 4.48 7.98
CA LEU A 226 -19.00 3.63 9.04
C LEU A 226 -17.76 4.23 9.71
N VAL A 227 -16.98 5.04 9.00
CA VAL A 227 -15.82 5.74 9.58
C VAL A 227 -16.24 6.68 10.70
N GLN A 228 -17.31 7.44 10.50
CA GLN A 228 -17.80 8.37 11.53
C GLN A 228 -18.51 7.62 12.67
N GLN A 229 -19.25 6.58 12.37
CA GLN A 229 -19.93 5.74 13.36
C GLN A 229 -18.89 5.04 14.26
N ALA A 230 -17.86 4.43 13.69
CA ALA A 230 -16.76 3.82 14.43
C ALA A 230 -16.05 4.84 15.35
N LEU A 231 -15.80 6.05 14.84
CA LEU A 231 -15.16 7.10 15.60
C LEU A 231 -15.97 7.50 16.85
N THR A 232 -17.30 7.51 16.78
CA THR A 232 -18.15 7.79 17.95
C THR A 232 -18.09 6.69 19.01
N GLN A 233 -17.71 5.48 18.61
CA GLN A 233 -17.48 4.33 19.49
C GLN A 233 -16.03 4.20 19.95
N GLY A 234 -15.17 5.17 19.61
CA GLY A 234 -13.74 5.19 19.97
C GLY A 234 -12.86 4.28 19.12
N LEU A 235 -13.34 3.82 17.97
CA LEU A 235 -12.61 2.97 17.05
C LEU A 235 -12.24 3.75 15.78
N LEU A 236 -10.97 3.69 15.39
CA LEU A 236 -10.46 4.27 14.15
C LEU A 236 -10.41 3.21 13.06
N ILE A 237 -11.26 3.36 12.05
CA ILE A 237 -11.26 2.55 10.83
C ILE A 237 -11.09 3.44 9.59
N ASN A 238 -10.83 2.83 8.46
CA ASN A 238 -10.82 3.50 7.17
C ASN A 238 -11.69 2.73 6.18
N VAL A 239 -12.34 3.44 5.26
CA VAL A 239 -13.04 2.84 4.12
C VAL A 239 -12.32 3.24 2.84
N THR A 240 -11.96 2.27 2.03
CA THR A 240 -11.31 2.44 0.73
C THR A 240 -12.13 1.79 -0.37
N ALA A 241 -11.88 2.14 -1.64
CA ALA A 241 -12.67 1.65 -2.77
C ALA A 241 -14.20 1.76 -2.54
N GLU A 242 -14.63 2.82 -1.82
CA GLU A 242 -16.02 3.15 -1.46
C GLU A 242 -16.72 2.15 -0.52
N ARG A 243 -16.41 0.86 -0.58
CA ARG A 243 -17.15 -0.24 0.09
C ARG A 243 -16.29 -1.23 0.86
N VAL A 244 -14.99 -1.00 0.97
CA VAL A 244 -14.08 -1.87 1.69
C VAL A 244 -13.66 -1.23 3.00
N ILE A 245 -14.08 -1.82 4.12
CA ILE A 245 -13.59 -1.47 5.45
C ILE A 245 -12.16 -2.01 5.54
N ARG A 246 -11.19 -1.09 5.66
CA ARG A 246 -9.79 -1.43 5.76
C ARG A 246 -9.30 -1.29 7.19
N LEU A 247 -8.72 -2.37 7.71
CA LEU A 247 -8.17 -2.42 9.06
C LEU A 247 -6.64 -2.60 8.97
N LEU A 248 -5.92 -1.68 9.60
CA LEU A 248 -4.46 -1.65 9.69
C LEU A 248 -4.04 -1.44 11.15
N PRO A 249 -4.38 -2.36 12.07
CA PRO A 249 -4.07 -2.19 13.47
C PRO A 249 -2.55 -2.16 13.71
N PRO A 250 -2.08 -1.66 14.87
CA PRO A 250 -0.67 -1.63 15.21
C PRO A 250 -0.09 -3.05 15.31
N LEU A 251 1.20 -3.20 14.93
CA LEU A 251 1.87 -4.51 14.91
C LEU A 251 2.07 -5.12 16.31
N ILE A 252 1.86 -4.35 17.36
CA ILE A 252 1.90 -4.75 18.78
C ILE A 252 0.52 -5.11 19.32
N LEU A 253 -0.45 -5.38 18.44
CA LEU A 253 -1.82 -5.76 18.82
C LEU A 253 -1.80 -6.99 19.73
N THR A 254 -2.59 -6.95 20.80
CA THR A 254 -2.78 -8.10 21.71
C THR A 254 -4.06 -8.84 21.36
N ASP A 255 -4.18 -10.12 21.77
CA ASP A 255 -5.38 -10.96 21.58
C ASP A 255 -6.65 -10.25 22.06
N LYS A 256 -6.61 -9.67 23.26
CA LYS A 256 -7.73 -8.91 23.83
C LYS A 256 -8.15 -7.72 22.96
N GLN A 257 -7.19 -7.02 22.37
CA GLN A 257 -7.48 -5.90 21.47
C GLN A 257 -8.02 -6.39 20.12
N ALA A 258 -7.51 -7.53 19.63
CA ALA A 258 -8.05 -8.18 18.43
C ALA A 258 -9.51 -8.60 18.63
N ASP A 259 -9.84 -9.23 19.76
CA ASP A 259 -11.22 -9.60 20.10
C ASP A 259 -12.15 -8.39 20.17
N MET A 260 -11.69 -7.27 20.77
CA MET A 260 -12.45 -6.02 20.80
C MET A 260 -12.70 -5.46 19.38
N ILE A 261 -11.71 -5.52 18.50
CA ILE A 261 -11.85 -5.06 17.11
C ILE A 261 -12.86 -5.95 16.37
N ILE A 262 -12.78 -7.27 16.54
CA ILE A 262 -13.74 -8.21 15.94
C ILE A 262 -15.17 -7.90 16.39
N GLU A 263 -15.38 -7.74 17.67
CA GLU A 263 -16.70 -7.47 18.24
C GLU A 263 -17.27 -6.14 17.75
N GLN A 264 -16.50 -5.05 17.89
CA GLN A 264 -16.97 -3.71 17.55
C GLN A 264 -17.21 -3.54 16.04
N VAL A 265 -16.28 -3.99 15.20
CA VAL A 265 -16.42 -3.86 13.75
C VAL A 265 -17.56 -4.73 13.24
N SER A 266 -17.70 -5.98 13.75
CA SER A 266 -18.78 -6.85 13.32
C SER A 266 -20.15 -6.33 13.75
N THR A 267 -20.27 -5.74 14.93
CA THR A 267 -21.51 -5.10 15.40
C THR A 267 -21.85 -3.91 14.51
N LEU A 268 -20.87 -3.05 14.23
CA LEU A 268 -21.05 -1.89 13.37
C LEU A 268 -21.51 -2.28 11.96
N ILE A 269 -20.95 -3.33 11.38
CA ILE A 269 -21.34 -3.85 10.06
C ILE A 269 -22.78 -4.37 10.09
N ARG A 270 -23.15 -5.15 11.11
CA ARG A 270 -24.53 -5.68 11.25
C ARG A 270 -25.55 -4.54 11.36
N GLU A 271 -25.29 -3.54 12.18
CA GLU A 271 -26.17 -2.38 12.34
C GLU A 271 -26.31 -1.57 11.05
N PHE A 272 -25.25 -1.50 10.24
CA PHE A 272 -25.24 -0.79 8.97
C PHE A 272 -26.02 -1.54 7.86
N LEU A 273 -26.03 -2.87 7.88
CA LEU A 273 -26.64 -3.67 6.82
C LEU A 273 -28.14 -3.94 7.03
N VAL A 274 -28.67 -3.66 8.22
CA VAL A 274 -30.13 -3.70 8.52
C VAL A 274 -30.82 -2.44 7.98
#